data_35f1d8d20dbb5edc157c99b481425995
#
_entry.id   35f1d8d20dbb5edc157c99b481425995
#
_cell.length_a   1.000
_cell.length_b   1.000
_cell.length_c   1.000
_cell.angle_alpha   90.00
_cell.angle_beta   90.00
_cell.angle_gamma   90.00
#
_symmetry.space_group_name_H-M   'P 1'
#
loop_
_entity.id
_entity.type
_entity.pdbx_description
1 polymer ?
#
loop_
_entity_poly.entity_id
_entity_poly.type
_entity_poly.pdbx_seq_one_letter_code
_entity_poly.pdbx_strand_id
1 'polypeptide(L)'
;MLMANRPHSFLPEVGLATIPSVFLFVTAVILWSLRRKREAALWAVSSAMAALTWFVCLGLSTSVGSSTSLSVWRPEDLFDSRLLLAFDSTGWQMAYAALTVYLSLALTQAARPGATTMGTRIMLPVYTGLSLAAMLAGNLLTVAITWAVLDLLTFIFLMSVTTDETAIPGIITRLAMDGFSVITVVGAAAANWSSGQTNTVFGEISTPLSAGLIATAGLIRLGMFPLHFSLPKLPRARRGLGTMIRLMPPAIVLAVLARQFEAGFPVELIPWLNLAGAVGAVIGGLRWALAEDPIQGRPFFVLAIAGTGLLAAGVDPTATGAILTNTGILILLVGAAFSMAEIHSPAHRLWPIAAAVIVVGAPFTPGGVLAGAFARGFTGAGTAWLALLGGVGLAAIGTGMIAGAVSPQSNWPIGESMVRVVYGLGIGLPVLAALGMGLQTPQATSLGGVVFFIGAGVAALFGRYAMHRLPYGYKELGRGVASRLDPDPLYRAAWRVYVSILRFVRTVAEPLEGEGGMLWMLVVVILVLLGIGSTAP
;
A
#
# COMPACT_ATOMS: atom_id res chain seq x y z
N MET A 1 -13.66 -42.36 -15.59
CA MET A 1 -14.49 -42.73 -16.75
C MET A 1 -15.26 -41.48 -17.18
N LEU A 2 -15.03 -41.05 -18.44
CA LEU A 2 -15.68 -39.89 -19.13
C LEU A 2 -15.48 -38.49 -18.49
N MET A 3 -14.28 -37.95 -18.60
CA MET A 3 -14.09 -36.51 -18.62
C MET A 3 -14.54 -36.01 -20.01
N ALA A 4 -15.67 -35.31 -20.05
CA ALA A 4 -16.18 -34.66 -21.24
C ALA A 4 -15.20 -33.58 -21.67
N ASN A 5 -14.60 -33.77 -22.83
CA ASN A 5 -13.81 -32.81 -23.58
C ASN A 5 -14.69 -31.60 -23.90
N ARG A 6 -14.65 -30.53 -23.10
CA ARG A 6 -15.23 -29.24 -23.48
C ARG A 6 -14.33 -28.63 -24.55
N PRO A 7 -14.88 -28.24 -25.71
CA PRO A 7 -14.10 -27.56 -26.73
C PRO A 7 -13.58 -26.23 -26.13
N HIS A 8 -12.26 -26.03 -26.12
CA HIS A 8 -11.64 -24.78 -25.77
C HIS A 8 -12.10 -23.71 -26.76
N SER A 9 -13.04 -22.87 -26.34
CA SER A 9 -13.36 -21.63 -27.04
C SER A 9 -12.12 -20.75 -27.03
N PHE A 10 -11.60 -20.40 -28.19
CA PHE A 10 -10.41 -19.56 -28.39
C PHE A 10 -10.62 -18.08 -28.00
N LEU A 11 -11.80 -17.70 -27.52
CA LEU A 11 -12.02 -16.38 -26.96
C LEU A 11 -11.63 -16.44 -25.47
N PRO A 12 -10.69 -15.58 -25.00
CA PRO A 12 -10.44 -15.47 -23.57
C PRO A 12 -11.77 -15.12 -22.89
N GLU A 13 -12.24 -15.98 -22.01
CA GLU A 13 -13.33 -15.60 -21.12
C GLU A 13 -12.81 -14.39 -20.33
N VAL A 14 -13.24 -13.18 -20.75
CA VAL A 14 -12.99 -11.95 -20.01
C VAL A 14 -13.76 -12.10 -18.73
N GLY A 15 -13.11 -12.64 -17.71
CA GLY A 15 -13.76 -12.89 -16.45
C GLY A 15 -14.13 -11.58 -15.78
N LEU A 16 -15.18 -11.62 -14.99
CA LEU A 16 -15.76 -10.45 -14.31
C LEU A 16 -14.72 -9.65 -13.51
N ALA A 17 -13.70 -10.32 -12.96
CA ALA A 17 -12.60 -9.69 -12.23
C ALA A 17 -11.76 -8.71 -13.07
N THR A 18 -11.67 -8.89 -14.39
CA THR A 18 -10.84 -8.05 -15.26
C THR A 18 -11.57 -6.79 -15.74
N ILE A 19 -12.90 -6.78 -15.69
CA ILE A 19 -13.73 -5.71 -16.29
C ILE A 19 -13.31 -4.31 -15.82
N PRO A 20 -13.18 -4.00 -14.52
CA PRO A 20 -12.81 -2.66 -14.08
C PRO A 20 -11.43 -2.22 -14.59
N SER A 21 -10.45 -3.13 -14.62
CA SER A 21 -9.10 -2.84 -15.15
C SER A 21 -9.13 -2.56 -16.65
N VAL A 22 -9.89 -3.33 -17.42
CA VAL A 22 -10.06 -3.11 -18.87
C VAL A 22 -10.70 -1.74 -19.14
N PHE A 23 -11.75 -1.36 -18.41
CA PHE A 23 -12.37 -0.03 -18.53
C PHE A 23 -11.36 1.10 -18.29
N LEU A 24 -10.45 0.93 -17.33
CA LEU A 24 -9.41 1.92 -17.05
C LEU A 24 -8.37 2.02 -18.18
N PHE A 25 -7.95 0.89 -18.76
CA PHE A 25 -7.06 0.91 -19.93
C PHE A 25 -7.75 1.53 -21.15
N VAL A 26 -9.02 1.21 -21.39
CA VAL A 26 -9.84 1.87 -22.44
C VAL A 26 -9.92 3.38 -22.19
N THR A 27 -10.13 3.80 -20.94
CA THR A 27 -10.11 5.22 -20.55
C THR A 27 -8.81 5.89 -20.92
N ALA A 28 -7.66 5.25 -20.67
CA ALA A 28 -6.35 5.78 -21.02
C ALA A 28 -6.20 5.97 -22.54
N VAL A 29 -6.66 4.99 -23.35
CA VAL A 29 -6.66 5.05 -24.82
C VAL A 29 -7.57 6.19 -25.31
N ILE A 30 -8.77 6.33 -24.76
CA ILE A 30 -9.69 7.42 -25.10
C ILE A 30 -9.05 8.78 -24.80
N LEU A 31 -8.48 8.96 -23.61
CA LEU A 31 -7.79 10.20 -23.23
C LEU A 31 -6.61 10.50 -24.13
N TRP A 32 -5.83 9.48 -24.52
CA TRP A 32 -4.73 9.64 -25.47
C TRP A 32 -5.22 10.09 -26.86
N SER A 33 -6.31 9.52 -27.34
CA SER A 33 -6.93 9.89 -28.62
C SER A 33 -7.47 11.32 -28.60
N LEU A 34 -8.00 11.76 -27.47
CA LEU A 34 -8.55 13.10 -27.27
C LEU A 34 -7.51 14.16 -26.86
N ARG A 35 -6.22 13.84 -26.82
CA ARG A 35 -5.14 14.69 -26.27
C ARG A 35 -5.06 16.10 -26.85
N ARG A 36 -5.60 16.33 -28.05
CA ARG A 36 -5.63 17.65 -28.73
C ARG A 36 -6.88 18.48 -28.39
N LYS A 37 -7.83 17.93 -27.60
CA LYS A 37 -9.05 18.62 -27.22
C LYS A 37 -8.83 19.57 -26.04
N ARG A 38 -9.84 20.45 -25.79
CA ARG A 38 -9.83 21.40 -24.67
C ARG A 38 -9.78 20.67 -23.32
N GLU A 39 -9.13 21.27 -22.35
CA GLU A 39 -8.98 20.70 -20.99
C GLU A 39 -10.31 20.32 -20.34
N ALA A 40 -11.36 21.16 -20.51
CA ALA A 40 -12.70 20.89 -19.99
C ALA A 40 -13.30 19.58 -20.55
N ALA A 41 -13.10 19.31 -21.85
CA ALA A 41 -13.57 18.07 -22.48
C ALA A 41 -12.80 16.85 -21.96
N LEU A 42 -11.49 16.96 -21.79
CA LEU A 42 -10.64 15.91 -21.23
C LEU A 42 -11.02 15.60 -19.77
N TRP A 43 -11.28 16.65 -18.99
CA TRP A 43 -11.76 16.47 -17.62
C TRP A 43 -13.13 15.79 -17.58
N ALA A 44 -14.09 16.25 -18.40
CA ALA A 44 -15.44 15.67 -18.43
C ALA A 44 -15.42 14.20 -18.81
N VAL A 45 -14.64 13.82 -19.86
CA VAL A 45 -14.48 12.42 -20.26
C VAL A 45 -13.80 11.60 -19.17
N SER A 46 -12.72 12.10 -18.56
CA SER A 46 -12.03 11.40 -17.48
C SER A 46 -12.96 11.14 -16.29
N SER A 47 -13.74 12.15 -15.88
CA SER A 47 -14.69 12.03 -14.77
C SER A 47 -15.86 11.10 -15.08
N ALA A 48 -16.40 11.17 -16.31
CA ALA A 48 -17.49 10.28 -16.74
C ALA A 48 -17.03 8.81 -16.79
N MET A 49 -15.85 8.54 -17.35
CA MET A 49 -15.29 7.19 -17.40
C MET A 49 -14.93 6.67 -16.00
N ALA A 50 -14.41 7.54 -15.11
CA ALA A 50 -14.16 7.19 -13.72
C ALA A 50 -15.47 6.81 -13.00
N ALA A 51 -16.54 7.60 -13.16
CA ALA A 51 -17.85 7.30 -12.61
C ALA A 51 -18.43 5.99 -13.17
N LEU A 52 -18.35 5.79 -14.50
CA LEU A 52 -18.81 4.56 -15.14
C LEU A 52 -18.09 3.33 -14.56
N THR A 53 -16.75 3.37 -14.47
CA THR A 53 -15.96 2.26 -13.90
C THR A 53 -16.31 2.00 -12.43
N TRP A 54 -16.57 3.06 -11.67
CA TRP A 54 -16.98 2.98 -10.27
C TRP A 54 -18.35 2.30 -10.12
N PHE A 55 -19.34 2.68 -10.95
CA PHE A 55 -20.68 2.04 -10.96
C PHE A 55 -20.60 0.59 -11.43
N VAL A 56 -19.78 0.28 -12.42
CA VAL A 56 -19.53 -1.10 -12.86
C VAL A 56 -19.01 -1.94 -11.72
N CYS A 57 -17.99 -1.45 -10.98
CA CYS A 57 -17.45 -2.17 -9.82
C CYS A 57 -18.49 -2.36 -8.71
N LEU A 58 -19.34 -1.36 -8.47
CA LEU A 58 -20.44 -1.46 -7.51
C LEU A 58 -21.46 -2.55 -7.95
N GLY A 59 -21.83 -2.59 -9.23
CA GLY A 59 -22.72 -3.62 -9.79
C GLY A 59 -22.13 -5.03 -9.71
N LEU A 60 -20.81 -5.18 -9.77
CA LEU A 60 -20.14 -6.47 -9.62
C LEU A 60 -20.11 -7.01 -8.18
N SER A 61 -20.63 -6.27 -7.20
CA SER A 61 -20.73 -6.74 -5.80
C SER A 61 -21.47 -8.08 -5.65
N THR A 62 -22.40 -8.37 -6.56
CA THR A 62 -23.14 -9.65 -6.59
C THR A 62 -22.34 -10.82 -7.14
N SER A 63 -21.17 -10.56 -7.74
CA SER A 63 -20.30 -11.56 -8.38
C SER A 63 -19.09 -11.89 -7.52
N VAL A 64 -19.08 -11.49 -6.26
CA VAL A 64 -18.01 -11.81 -5.30
C VAL A 64 -17.90 -13.32 -5.14
N GLY A 65 -16.66 -13.84 -5.15
CA GLY A 65 -16.37 -15.28 -5.14
C GLY A 65 -15.96 -15.84 -6.50
N SER A 66 -15.98 -15.01 -7.57
CA SER A 66 -15.51 -15.42 -8.89
C SER A 66 -13.97 -15.29 -9.01
N SER A 67 -13.38 -16.19 -9.77
CA SER A 67 -11.96 -16.11 -10.14
C SER A 67 -11.78 -16.15 -11.66
N THR A 68 -10.74 -15.52 -12.15
CA THR A 68 -10.42 -15.47 -13.58
C THR A 68 -8.95 -15.83 -13.78
N SER A 69 -8.68 -16.88 -14.55
CA SER A 69 -7.34 -17.22 -15.00
C SER A 69 -7.05 -16.57 -16.35
N LEU A 70 -5.90 -15.91 -16.46
CA LEU A 70 -5.44 -15.33 -17.72
C LEU A 70 -4.62 -16.41 -18.45
N SER A 71 -5.18 -16.97 -19.51
CA SER A 71 -4.60 -18.12 -20.24
C SER A 71 -3.58 -17.74 -21.34
N VAL A 72 -3.31 -16.44 -21.54
CA VAL A 72 -2.48 -15.95 -22.66
C VAL A 72 -1.01 -16.30 -22.48
N TRP A 73 -0.54 -16.40 -21.26
CA TRP A 73 0.82 -16.75 -20.91
C TRP A 73 0.83 -18.02 -20.07
N ARG A 74 1.63 -19.01 -20.44
CA ARG A 74 1.75 -20.29 -19.75
C ARG A 74 3.10 -20.42 -19.04
N PRO A 75 3.30 -19.77 -17.90
CA PRO A 75 4.50 -19.96 -17.09
C PRO A 75 4.43 -21.25 -16.24
N GLU A 76 3.47 -22.14 -16.55
CA GLU A 76 3.19 -23.38 -15.82
C GLU A 76 4.44 -24.26 -15.68
N ASP A 77 5.29 -24.26 -16.73
CA ASP A 77 6.54 -25.02 -16.73
C ASP A 77 7.57 -24.51 -15.70
N LEU A 78 7.45 -23.23 -15.29
CA LEU A 78 8.37 -22.60 -14.33
C LEU A 78 7.76 -22.47 -12.92
N PHE A 79 6.45 -22.20 -12.81
CA PHE A 79 5.80 -21.84 -11.57
C PHE A 79 4.64 -22.76 -11.17
N ASP A 80 4.29 -23.72 -12.01
CA ASP A 80 3.12 -24.60 -11.87
C ASP A 80 1.82 -23.82 -11.57
N SER A 81 1.73 -22.59 -12.10
CA SER A 81 0.60 -21.70 -11.86
C SER A 81 0.36 -20.75 -13.02
N ARG A 82 -0.90 -20.33 -13.18
CA ARG A 82 -1.34 -19.32 -14.14
C ARG A 82 -1.49 -17.96 -13.47
N LEU A 83 -1.52 -16.90 -14.27
CA LEU A 83 -1.94 -15.60 -13.77
C LEU A 83 -3.41 -15.69 -13.32
N LEU A 84 -3.66 -15.46 -12.04
CA LEU A 84 -4.97 -15.60 -11.43
C LEU A 84 -5.40 -14.28 -10.80
N LEU A 85 -6.60 -13.82 -11.16
CA LEU A 85 -7.30 -12.73 -10.49
C LEU A 85 -8.47 -13.30 -9.71
N ALA A 86 -8.51 -13.05 -8.40
CA ALA A 86 -9.56 -13.47 -7.50
C ALA A 86 -10.44 -12.27 -7.12
N PHE A 87 -11.72 -12.36 -7.42
CA PHE A 87 -12.72 -11.36 -7.06
C PHE A 87 -13.45 -11.79 -5.78
N ASP A 88 -12.68 -11.93 -4.70
CA ASP A 88 -13.17 -12.24 -3.37
C ASP A 88 -13.68 -10.99 -2.63
N SER A 89 -14.17 -11.14 -1.41
CA SER A 89 -14.67 -10.03 -0.59
C SER A 89 -13.61 -8.96 -0.37
N THR A 90 -12.38 -9.36 -0.03
CA THR A 90 -11.23 -8.46 0.15
C THR A 90 -10.89 -7.72 -1.15
N GLY A 91 -10.81 -8.45 -2.27
CA GLY A 91 -10.53 -7.87 -3.59
C GLY A 91 -11.59 -6.87 -4.02
N TRP A 92 -12.88 -7.19 -3.88
CA TRP A 92 -13.96 -6.26 -4.23
C TRP A 92 -13.92 -5.00 -3.38
N GLN A 93 -13.80 -5.13 -2.05
CA GLN A 93 -13.76 -3.98 -1.14
C GLN A 93 -12.58 -3.06 -1.45
N MET A 94 -11.40 -3.62 -1.67
CA MET A 94 -10.20 -2.86 -2.02
C MET A 94 -10.33 -2.20 -3.41
N ALA A 95 -10.87 -2.91 -4.40
CA ALA A 95 -11.10 -2.38 -5.73
C ALA A 95 -12.10 -1.22 -5.71
N TYR A 96 -13.20 -1.36 -4.97
CA TYR A 96 -14.19 -0.30 -4.78
C TYR A 96 -13.58 0.93 -4.10
N ALA A 97 -12.79 0.75 -3.05
CA ALA A 97 -12.07 1.84 -2.38
C ALA A 97 -11.07 2.53 -3.33
N ALA A 98 -10.30 1.77 -4.10
CA ALA A 98 -9.34 2.29 -5.07
C ALA A 98 -10.01 3.10 -6.19
N LEU A 99 -11.13 2.61 -6.73
CA LEU A 99 -11.93 3.31 -7.75
C LEU A 99 -12.61 4.56 -7.18
N THR A 100 -13.02 4.52 -5.91
CA THR A 100 -13.52 5.72 -5.22
C THR A 100 -12.46 6.81 -5.15
N VAL A 101 -11.21 6.43 -4.83
CA VAL A 101 -10.08 7.37 -4.85
C VAL A 101 -9.83 7.90 -6.27
N TYR A 102 -9.86 7.03 -7.27
CA TYR A 102 -9.69 7.43 -8.67
C TYR A 102 -10.77 8.43 -9.13
N LEU A 103 -12.04 8.16 -8.85
CA LEU A 103 -13.16 9.06 -9.16
C LEU A 103 -13.00 10.40 -8.41
N SER A 104 -12.66 10.36 -7.14
CA SER A 104 -12.41 11.56 -6.33
C SER A 104 -11.28 12.43 -6.91
N LEU A 105 -10.20 11.80 -7.36
CA LEU A 105 -9.10 12.50 -8.02
C LEU A 105 -9.55 13.11 -9.35
N ALA A 106 -10.33 12.40 -10.15
CA ALA A 106 -10.86 12.91 -11.41
C ALA A 106 -11.77 14.13 -11.18
N LEU A 107 -12.67 14.07 -10.20
CA LEU A 107 -13.55 15.19 -9.85
C LEU A 107 -12.79 16.41 -9.33
N THR A 108 -11.82 16.21 -8.44
CA THR A 108 -11.05 17.32 -7.84
C THR A 108 -10.12 18.02 -8.81
N GLN A 109 -9.81 17.42 -9.97
CA GLN A 109 -9.03 18.08 -11.04
C GLN A 109 -9.74 19.31 -11.63
N ALA A 110 -11.08 19.37 -11.58
CA ALA A 110 -11.84 20.54 -12.04
C ALA A 110 -11.41 21.86 -11.38
N ALA A 111 -11.03 21.80 -10.09
CA ALA A 111 -10.61 22.96 -9.33
C ALA A 111 -9.19 23.44 -9.67
N ARG A 112 -8.48 22.74 -10.55
CA ARG A 112 -7.06 23.00 -10.88
C ARG A 112 -6.77 22.86 -12.37
N PRO A 113 -7.33 23.73 -13.19
CA PRO A 113 -7.01 23.73 -14.59
C PRO A 113 -5.51 23.99 -14.79
N GLY A 114 -4.88 23.28 -15.71
CA GLY A 114 -3.45 23.43 -16.03
C GLY A 114 -2.47 22.77 -15.04
N ALA A 115 -2.92 22.28 -13.87
CA ALA A 115 -2.04 21.62 -12.90
C ALA A 115 -1.68 20.18 -13.28
N THR A 116 -2.36 19.58 -14.25
CA THR A 116 -2.19 18.19 -14.65
C THR A 116 -1.66 18.11 -16.09
N THR A 117 -0.49 17.52 -16.26
CA THR A 117 0.05 17.25 -17.61
C THR A 117 -0.74 16.14 -18.29
N MET A 118 -0.73 16.10 -19.62
CA MET A 118 -1.41 15.05 -20.38
C MET A 118 -0.87 13.65 -20.04
N GLY A 119 0.44 13.52 -19.84
CA GLY A 119 1.08 12.28 -19.40
C GLY A 119 0.49 11.79 -18.06
N THR A 120 0.35 12.67 -17.08
CA THR A 120 -0.25 12.34 -15.78
C THR A 120 -1.71 11.90 -15.89
N ARG A 121 -2.49 12.53 -16.80
CA ARG A 121 -3.90 12.15 -17.04
C ARG A 121 -4.05 10.76 -17.63
N ILE A 122 -3.16 10.36 -18.53
CA ILE A 122 -3.15 9.01 -19.13
C ILE A 122 -2.63 7.99 -18.14
N MET A 123 -1.56 8.33 -17.42
CA MET A 123 -0.93 7.42 -16.45
C MET A 123 -1.84 7.12 -15.25
N LEU A 124 -2.73 8.04 -14.86
CA LEU A 124 -3.61 7.84 -13.71
C LEU A 124 -4.53 6.62 -13.86
N PRO A 125 -5.34 6.46 -14.95
CA PRO A 125 -6.15 5.27 -15.16
C PRO A 125 -5.29 4.01 -15.39
N VAL A 126 -4.15 4.09 -16.09
CA VAL A 126 -3.25 2.94 -16.28
C VAL A 126 -2.74 2.44 -14.93
N TYR A 127 -2.24 3.34 -14.09
CA TYR A 127 -1.73 2.99 -12.76
C TYR A 127 -2.83 2.40 -11.87
N THR A 128 -4.03 2.97 -11.93
CA THR A 128 -5.19 2.46 -11.19
C THR A 128 -5.58 1.06 -11.67
N GLY A 129 -5.63 0.84 -12.99
CA GLY A 129 -5.96 -0.48 -13.57
C GLY A 129 -4.98 -1.58 -13.17
N LEU A 130 -3.69 -1.28 -13.15
CA LEU A 130 -2.66 -2.21 -12.67
C LEU A 130 -2.72 -2.39 -11.16
N SER A 131 -3.03 -1.33 -10.39
CA SER A 131 -3.23 -1.45 -8.95
C SER A 131 -4.43 -2.35 -8.62
N LEU A 132 -5.52 -2.28 -9.40
CA LEU A 132 -6.64 -3.20 -9.27
C LEU A 132 -6.21 -4.65 -9.55
N ALA A 133 -5.46 -4.89 -10.62
CA ALA A 133 -4.94 -6.23 -10.92
C ALA A 133 -4.07 -6.77 -9.78
N ALA A 134 -3.25 -5.91 -9.14
CA ALA A 134 -2.45 -6.30 -7.98
C ALA A 134 -3.30 -6.56 -6.73
N MET A 135 -4.37 -5.79 -6.49
CA MET A 135 -5.32 -6.02 -5.39
C MET A 135 -6.13 -7.30 -5.58
N LEU A 136 -6.41 -7.66 -6.82
CA LEU A 136 -7.15 -8.86 -7.21
C LEU A 136 -6.25 -10.07 -7.44
N ALA A 137 -4.93 -9.94 -7.25
CA ALA A 137 -4.00 -11.05 -7.45
C ALA A 137 -4.40 -12.25 -6.57
N GLY A 138 -4.66 -13.39 -7.20
CA GLY A 138 -5.12 -14.62 -6.53
C GLY A 138 -4.00 -15.59 -6.20
N ASN A 139 -2.76 -15.33 -6.64
CA ASN A 139 -1.58 -16.15 -6.35
C ASN A 139 -0.29 -15.33 -6.35
N LEU A 140 0.80 -15.94 -5.84
CA LEU A 140 2.10 -15.28 -5.69
C LEU A 140 2.72 -14.84 -7.02
N LEU A 141 2.51 -15.59 -8.10
CA LEU A 141 3.01 -15.21 -9.41
C LEU A 141 2.36 -13.91 -9.90
N THR A 142 1.04 -13.81 -9.78
CA THR A 142 0.30 -12.60 -10.16
C THR A 142 0.72 -11.40 -9.30
N VAL A 143 0.96 -11.61 -8.00
CA VAL A 143 1.50 -10.58 -7.11
C VAL A 143 2.87 -10.11 -7.59
N ALA A 144 3.81 -11.02 -7.83
CA ALA A 144 5.17 -10.67 -8.23
C ALA A 144 5.19 -9.85 -9.53
N ILE A 145 4.42 -10.28 -10.55
CA ILE A 145 4.38 -9.60 -11.84
C ILE A 145 3.70 -8.23 -11.73
N THR A 146 2.54 -8.16 -11.08
CA THR A 146 1.82 -6.89 -10.96
C THR A 146 2.60 -5.87 -10.12
N TRP A 147 3.29 -6.31 -9.07
CA TRP A 147 4.17 -5.47 -8.28
C TRP A 147 5.34 -4.95 -9.09
N ALA A 148 6.04 -5.82 -9.82
CA ALA A 148 7.17 -5.41 -10.67
C ALA A 148 6.76 -4.36 -11.71
N VAL A 149 5.60 -4.54 -12.37
CA VAL A 149 5.10 -3.59 -13.35
C VAL A 149 4.73 -2.25 -12.70
N LEU A 150 4.07 -2.26 -11.52
CA LEU A 150 3.74 -1.04 -10.78
C LEU A 150 4.99 -0.28 -10.33
N ASP A 151 6.04 -1.00 -9.89
CA ASP A 151 7.30 -0.40 -9.47
C ASP A 151 8.01 0.28 -10.64
N LEU A 152 8.05 -0.38 -11.80
CA LEU A 152 8.61 0.19 -13.02
C LEU A 152 7.85 1.45 -13.46
N LEU A 153 6.51 1.41 -13.46
CA LEU A 153 5.69 2.58 -13.78
C LEU A 153 5.91 3.73 -12.78
N THR A 154 6.00 3.40 -11.49
CA THR A 154 6.29 4.37 -10.44
C THR A 154 7.64 5.02 -10.67
N PHE A 155 8.66 4.23 -10.98
CA PHE A 155 10.01 4.71 -11.28
C PHE A 155 10.03 5.63 -12.50
N ILE A 156 9.45 5.19 -13.63
CA ILE A 156 9.37 5.99 -14.87
C ILE A 156 8.66 7.32 -14.60
N PHE A 157 7.54 7.29 -13.88
CA PHE A 157 6.81 8.52 -13.53
C PHE A 157 7.65 9.44 -12.64
N LEU A 158 8.23 8.94 -11.57
CA LEU A 158 9.04 9.75 -10.65
C LEU A 158 10.23 10.37 -11.37
N MET A 159 10.93 9.62 -12.22
CA MET A 159 12.02 10.13 -13.03
C MET A 159 11.55 11.21 -14.02
N SER A 160 10.36 11.04 -14.62
CA SER A 160 9.83 12.01 -15.60
C SER A 160 9.40 13.35 -14.99
N VAL A 161 9.04 13.38 -13.70
CA VAL A 161 8.60 14.61 -13.01
C VAL A 161 9.68 15.25 -12.15
N THR A 162 10.79 14.56 -11.93
CA THR A 162 11.91 15.03 -11.11
C THR A 162 12.79 15.96 -11.93
N THR A 163 12.98 17.16 -11.41
CA THR A 163 13.91 18.18 -11.96
C THR A 163 15.09 18.43 -11.01
N ASP A 164 15.05 17.84 -9.82
CA ASP A 164 16.04 18.02 -8.76
C ASP A 164 16.90 16.74 -8.67
N GLU A 165 18.16 16.86 -9.02
CA GLU A 165 19.12 15.75 -9.00
C GLU A 165 19.31 15.16 -7.59
N THR A 166 19.09 15.97 -6.55
CA THR A 166 19.20 15.50 -5.16
C THR A 166 18.12 14.47 -4.76
N ALA A 167 17.02 14.41 -5.52
CA ALA A 167 15.94 13.44 -5.29
C ALA A 167 16.19 12.08 -5.98
N ILE A 168 17.07 12.03 -6.99
CA ILE A 168 17.33 10.81 -7.79
C ILE A 168 17.80 9.63 -6.92
N PRO A 169 18.76 9.78 -6.00
CA PRO A 169 19.18 8.67 -5.14
C PRO A 169 18.02 8.06 -4.34
N GLY A 170 17.09 8.89 -3.84
CA GLY A 170 15.91 8.42 -3.13
C GLY A 170 14.95 7.61 -4.02
N ILE A 171 14.80 8.01 -5.29
CA ILE A 171 13.98 7.28 -6.26
C ILE A 171 14.59 5.91 -6.58
N ILE A 172 15.91 5.87 -6.78
CA ILE A 172 16.64 4.62 -7.06
C ILE A 172 16.58 3.69 -5.84
N THR A 173 16.80 4.23 -4.63
CA THR A 173 16.70 3.44 -3.39
C THR A 173 15.31 2.82 -3.24
N ARG A 174 14.27 3.59 -3.54
CA ARG A 174 12.91 3.07 -3.53
C ARG A 174 12.73 1.91 -4.52
N LEU A 175 13.13 2.08 -5.78
CA LEU A 175 13.03 1.01 -6.78
C LEU A 175 13.78 -0.24 -6.33
N ALA A 176 14.98 -0.07 -5.74
CA ALA A 176 15.77 -1.20 -5.23
C ALA A 176 15.04 -1.94 -4.09
N MET A 177 14.41 -1.22 -3.16
CA MET A 177 13.66 -1.81 -2.04
C MET A 177 12.38 -2.50 -2.54
N ASP A 178 11.63 -1.85 -3.44
CA ASP A 178 10.43 -2.41 -4.04
C ASP A 178 10.79 -3.67 -4.86
N GLY A 179 11.87 -3.64 -5.65
CA GLY A 179 12.39 -4.79 -6.39
C GLY A 179 12.86 -5.93 -5.48
N PHE A 180 13.52 -5.61 -4.35
CA PHE A 180 13.89 -6.62 -3.36
C PHE A 180 12.63 -7.30 -2.76
N SER A 181 11.55 -6.56 -2.53
CA SER A 181 10.29 -7.16 -2.10
C SER A 181 9.69 -8.13 -3.13
N VAL A 182 9.79 -7.80 -4.43
CA VAL A 182 9.36 -8.72 -5.52
C VAL A 182 10.18 -10.00 -5.52
N ILE A 183 11.51 -9.89 -5.41
CA ILE A 183 12.40 -11.06 -5.32
C ILE A 183 12.03 -11.92 -4.11
N THR A 184 11.68 -11.30 -2.98
CA THR A 184 11.26 -12.00 -1.77
C THR A 184 9.94 -12.76 -1.98
N VAL A 185 8.98 -12.21 -2.75
CA VAL A 185 7.74 -12.93 -3.14
C VAL A 185 8.05 -14.12 -4.06
N VAL A 186 8.97 -13.96 -5.02
CA VAL A 186 9.43 -15.07 -5.86
C VAL A 186 10.11 -16.15 -5.02
N GLY A 187 10.91 -15.75 -4.03
CA GLY A 187 11.50 -16.67 -3.06
C GLY A 187 10.45 -17.43 -2.24
N ALA A 188 9.33 -16.77 -1.88
CA ALA A 188 8.21 -17.42 -1.20
C ALA A 188 7.54 -18.49 -2.09
N ALA A 189 7.35 -18.19 -3.38
CA ALA A 189 6.82 -19.15 -4.34
C ALA A 189 7.76 -20.35 -4.52
N ALA A 190 9.06 -20.11 -4.60
CA ALA A 190 10.07 -21.19 -4.68
C ALA A 190 10.10 -22.05 -3.41
N ALA A 191 9.93 -21.45 -2.22
CA ALA A 191 9.86 -22.16 -0.95
C ALA A 191 8.62 -23.08 -0.88
N ASN A 192 7.45 -22.63 -1.36
CA ASN A 192 6.26 -23.46 -1.47
C ASN A 192 6.50 -24.63 -2.43
N TRP A 193 7.01 -24.35 -3.62
CA TRP A 193 7.29 -25.37 -4.61
C TRP A 193 8.28 -26.44 -4.12
N SER A 194 9.38 -26.01 -3.47
CA SER A 194 10.36 -26.96 -2.91
C SER A 194 9.80 -27.85 -1.80
N SER A 195 8.68 -27.45 -1.19
CA SER A 195 7.97 -28.23 -0.17
C SER A 195 6.83 -29.09 -0.74
N GLY A 196 6.72 -29.20 -2.07
CA GLY A 196 5.64 -29.92 -2.75
C GLY A 196 4.27 -29.25 -2.67
N GLN A 197 4.23 -27.99 -2.28
CA GLN A 197 3.00 -27.17 -2.24
C GLN A 197 2.79 -26.51 -3.59
N THR A 198 1.53 -26.39 -4.01
CA THR A 198 1.20 -25.67 -5.22
C THR A 198 1.08 -24.16 -4.97
N ASN A 199 1.39 -23.34 -5.96
CA ASN A 199 1.23 -21.88 -5.89
C ASN A 199 -0.04 -21.41 -6.62
N THR A 200 -1.03 -22.31 -6.79
CA THR A 200 -2.19 -22.08 -7.64
C THR A 200 -3.13 -21.04 -7.11
N VAL A 201 -3.33 -20.97 -5.78
CA VAL A 201 -4.24 -20.00 -5.13
C VAL A 201 -3.68 -19.60 -3.77
N PHE A 202 -3.96 -18.36 -3.32
CA PHE A 202 -3.86 -18.01 -1.90
C PHE A 202 -4.90 -18.83 -1.13
N GLY A 203 -4.55 -19.81 -0.41
CA GLY A 203 -5.49 -20.67 0.31
C GLY A 203 -4.93 -22.06 0.55
N GLU A 204 -3.86 -22.38 -0.12
CA GLU A 204 -3.08 -23.56 0.19
C GLU A 204 -2.13 -23.24 1.33
N ILE A 205 -1.99 -24.18 2.28
CA ILE A 205 -1.18 -23.99 3.49
C ILE A 205 0.24 -23.62 3.08
N SER A 206 0.62 -22.37 3.30
CA SER A 206 1.98 -21.93 3.02
C SER A 206 2.93 -22.46 4.09
N THR A 207 4.14 -22.84 3.66
CA THR A 207 5.19 -23.19 4.61
C THR A 207 5.53 -21.98 5.49
N PRO A 208 6.00 -22.19 6.74
CA PRO A 208 6.44 -21.08 7.60
C PRO A 208 7.48 -20.18 6.92
N LEU A 209 8.37 -20.76 6.11
CA LEU A 209 9.36 -19.99 5.34
C LEU A 209 8.68 -19.11 4.28
N SER A 210 7.76 -19.66 3.50
CA SER A 210 7.01 -18.91 2.48
C SER A 210 6.20 -17.78 3.11
N ALA A 211 5.45 -18.07 4.18
CA ALA A 211 4.69 -17.07 4.91
C ALA A 211 5.58 -15.95 5.48
N GLY A 212 6.74 -16.32 6.04
CA GLY A 212 7.74 -15.36 6.53
C GLY A 212 8.31 -14.46 5.43
N LEU A 213 8.58 -15.02 4.24
CA LEU A 213 9.04 -14.26 3.09
C LEU A 213 7.95 -13.31 2.56
N ILE A 214 6.68 -13.75 2.49
CA ILE A 214 5.54 -12.87 2.09
C ILE A 214 5.38 -11.74 3.10
N ALA A 215 5.42 -12.05 4.40
CA ALA A 215 5.36 -11.03 5.45
C ALA A 215 6.52 -10.04 5.34
N THR A 216 7.75 -10.52 5.12
CA THR A 216 8.94 -9.67 4.93
C THR A 216 8.79 -8.76 3.70
N ALA A 217 8.34 -9.31 2.56
CA ALA A 217 8.05 -8.52 1.36
C ALA A 217 7.01 -7.43 1.63
N GLY A 218 5.96 -7.77 2.38
CA GLY A 218 4.94 -6.83 2.82
C GLY A 218 5.50 -5.72 3.72
N LEU A 219 6.28 -6.07 4.74
CA LEU A 219 6.89 -5.12 5.66
C LEU A 219 7.86 -4.16 4.95
N ILE A 220 8.59 -4.63 3.95
CA ILE A 220 9.46 -3.79 3.11
C ILE A 220 8.63 -2.73 2.39
N ARG A 221 7.54 -3.13 1.72
CA ARG A 221 6.67 -2.20 0.98
C ARG A 221 5.87 -1.25 1.87
N LEU A 222 5.55 -1.68 3.09
CA LEU A 222 4.95 -0.80 4.09
C LEU A 222 5.96 0.19 4.70
N GLY A 223 7.25 0.03 4.43
CA GLY A 223 8.31 0.85 4.99
C GLY A 223 8.61 0.56 6.45
N MET A 224 8.26 -0.63 6.94
CA MET A 224 8.47 -1.04 8.34
C MET A 224 9.76 -1.80 8.55
N PHE A 225 10.23 -2.53 7.52
CA PHE A 225 11.47 -3.29 7.61
C PHE A 225 12.19 -3.38 6.25
N PRO A 226 13.43 -2.86 6.18
CA PRO A 226 14.02 -1.91 7.12
C PRO A 226 13.17 -0.62 7.14
N LEU A 227 13.22 0.14 8.24
CA LEU A 227 12.41 1.35 8.36
C LEU A 227 12.85 2.38 7.31
N HIS A 228 12.03 2.62 6.30
CA HIS A 228 12.33 3.53 5.21
C HIS A 228 11.11 4.35 4.79
N PHE A 229 11.33 5.51 4.19
CA PHE A 229 10.26 6.38 3.74
C PHE A 229 10.16 6.34 2.23
N SER A 230 9.01 5.91 1.78
CA SER A 230 8.79 5.43 0.42
C SER A 230 8.74 6.49 -0.67
N LEU A 231 8.81 7.81 -0.39
CA LEU A 231 8.76 8.81 -1.46
C LEU A 231 9.63 10.03 -1.18
N PRO A 232 10.46 10.43 -2.13
CA PRO A 232 11.17 11.70 -2.08
C PRO A 232 10.17 12.88 -2.02
N LYS A 233 10.59 14.00 -1.43
CA LYS A 233 9.80 15.22 -1.30
C LYS A 233 9.67 15.93 -2.65
N LEU A 234 8.86 15.39 -3.56
CA LEU A 234 8.68 15.95 -4.90
C LEU A 234 7.46 16.89 -4.94
N PRO A 235 7.65 18.20 -5.15
CA PRO A 235 6.55 19.16 -5.21
C PRO A 235 5.51 18.82 -6.28
N ARG A 236 5.93 18.35 -7.45
CA ARG A 236 5.04 18.02 -8.57
C ARG A 236 4.25 16.72 -8.38
N ALA A 237 4.74 15.80 -7.52
CA ALA A 237 4.05 14.55 -7.20
C ALA A 237 3.15 14.64 -5.96
N ARG A 238 2.75 15.85 -5.54
CA ARG A 238 1.97 16.05 -4.30
C ARG A 238 0.55 15.52 -4.38
N ARG A 239 -0.11 15.60 -5.54
CA ARG A 239 -1.55 15.34 -5.74
C ARG A 239 -1.78 14.55 -7.03
N GLY A 240 -3.01 14.13 -7.27
CA GLY A 240 -3.35 13.33 -8.44
C GLY A 240 -2.65 11.97 -8.41
N LEU A 241 -1.88 11.65 -9.45
CA LEU A 241 -1.13 10.39 -9.53
C LEU A 241 -0.18 10.20 -8.35
N GLY A 242 0.42 11.27 -7.82
CA GLY A 242 1.26 11.20 -6.62
C GLY A 242 0.51 10.73 -5.36
N THR A 243 -0.79 11.00 -5.23
CA THR A 243 -1.64 10.43 -4.18
C THR A 243 -1.81 8.92 -4.38
N MET A 244 -2.12 8.49 -5.61
CA MET A 244 -2.24 7.05 -5.93
C MET A 244 -0.96 6.27 -5.63
N ILE A 245 0.19 6.78 -6.08
CA ILE A 245 1.50 6.15 -5.85
C ILE A 245 1.83 6.00 -4.36
N ARG A 246 1.28 6.85 -3.49
CA ARG A 246 1.49 6.75 -2.04
C ARG A 246 0.53 5.79 -1.36
N LEU A 247 -0.72 5.72 -1.80
CA LEU A 247 -1.77 5.01 -1.11
C LEU A 247 -1.99 3.58 -1.64
N MET A 248 -1.80 3.36 -2.95
CA MET A 248 -2.05 2.06 -3.58
C MET A 248 -1.09 0.95 -3.12
N PRO A 249 0.25 1.14 -3.14
CA PRO A 249 1.15 0.05 -2.77
C PRO A 249 0.91 -0.51 -1.35
N PRO A 250 0.79 0.31 -0.28
CA PRO A 250 0.50 -0.21 1.04
C PRO A 250 -0.87 -0.88 1.15
N ALA A 251 -1.90 -0.39 0.44
CA ALA A 251 -3.20 -1.03 0.41
C ALA A 251 -3.16 -2.40 -0.29
N ILE A 252 -2.42 -2.51 -1.40
CA ILE A 252 -2.19 -3.79 -2.10
C ILE A 252 -1.51 -4.80 -1.18
N VAL A 253 -0.48 -4.38 -0.46
CA VAL A 253 0.20 -5.24 0.53
C VAL A 253 -0.76 -5.77 1.57
N LEU A 254 -1.61 -4.89 2.13
CA LEU A 254 -2.58 -5.29 3.15
C LEU A 254 -3.62 -6.26 2.60
N ALA A 255 -4.02 -6.12 1.32
CA ALA A 255 -4.89 -7.10 0.66
C ALA A 255 -4.22 -8.48 0.51
N VAL A 256 -2.93 -8.51 0.15
CA VAL A 256 -2.15 -9.75 0.04
C VAL A 256 -2.00 -10.41 1.41
N LEU A 257 -1.63 -9.63 2.44
CA LEU A 257 -1.50 -10.13 3.80
C LEU A 257 -2.85 -10.62 4.36
N ALA A 258 -3.96 -9.91 4.09
CA ALA A 258 -5.30 -10.34 4.51
C ALA A 258 -5.61 -11.74 4.00
N ARG A 259 -5.40 -12.01 2.70
CA ARG A 259 -5.60 -13.34 2.10
C ARG A 259 -4.66 -14.38 2.68
N GLN A 260 -3.40 -14.00 2.93
CA GLN A 260 -2.43 -14.91 3.52
C GLN A 260 -2.83 -15.35 4.95
N PHE A 261 -3.43 -14.44 5.72
CA PHE A 261 -3.94 -14.76 7.05
C PHE A 261 -5.20 -15.63 6.98
N GLU A 262 -6.11 -15.36 6.04
CA GLU A 262 -7.30 -16.19 5.81
C GLU A 262 -6.93 -17.62 5.37
N ALA A 263 -5.83 -17.75 4.64
CA ALA A 263 -5.30 -19.05 4.19
C ALA A 263 -4.63 -19.88 5.31
N GLY A 264 -4.32 -19.28 6.46
CA GLY A 264 -3.60 -19.89 7.56
C GLY A 264 -2.17 -19.38 7.70
N PHE A 265 -2.00 -18.36 8.52
CA PHE A 265 -0.69 -17.78 8.79
C PHE A 265 -0.04 -18.44 10.00
N PRO A 266 1.27 -18.81 9.95
CA PRO A 266 1.97 -19.43 11.08
C PRO A 266 1.98 -18.57 12.33
N VAL A 267 1.53 -19.13 13.46
CA VAL A 267 1.38 -18.40 14.74
C VAL A 267 2.72 -17.90 15.26
N GLU A 268 3.81 -18.60 14.96
CA GLU A 268 5.17 -18.28 15.37
C GLU A 268 5.68 -16.94 14.78
N LEU A 269 5.09 -16.51 13.67
CA LEU A 269 5.46 -15.25 12.99
C LEU A 269 4.65 -14.05 13.50
N ILE A 270 3.54 -14.26 14.20
CA ILE A 270 2.68 -13.18 14.72
C ILE A 270 3.45 -12.19 15.63
N PRO A 271 4.32 -12.63 16.56
CA PRO A 271 5.09 -11.71 17.41
C PRO A 271 5.97 -10.74 16.61
N TRP A 272 6.56 -11.21 15.50
CA TRP A 272 7.38 -10.36 14.63
C TRP A 272 6.55 -9.31 13.88
N LEU A 273 5.35 -9.68 13.42
CA LEU A 273 4.42 -8.73 12.82
C LEU A 273 3.91 -7.71 13.83
N ASN A 274 3.65 -8.14 15.07
CA ASN A 274 3.27 -7.25 16.17
C ASN A 274 4.39 -6.26 16.49
N LEU A 275 5.64 -6.71 16.53
CA LEU A 275 6.79 -5.83 16.74
C LEU A 275 6.91 -4.79 15.62
N ALA A 276 6.83 -5.23 14.36
CA ALA A 276 6.86 -4.31 13.22
C ALA A 276 5.67 -3.35 13.23
N GLY A 277 4.47 -3.85 13.57
CA GLY A 277 3.26 -3.05 13.76
C GLY A 277 3.42 -1.99 14.84
N ALA A 278 3.99 -2.36 16.00
CA ALA A 278 4.26 -1.43 17.11
C ALA A 278 5.24 -0.32 16.69
N VAL A 279 6.33 -0.69 16.03
CA VAL A 279 7.30 0.27 15.48
C VAL A 279 6.63 1.21 14.49
N GLY A 280 5.85 0.68 13.54
CA GLY A 280 5.12 1.48 12.55
C GLY A 280 4.09 2.41 13.19
N ALA A 281 3.27 1.91 14.11
CA ALA A 281 2.24 2.70 14.79
C ALA A 281 2.84 3.84 15.63
N VAL A 282 3.85 3.54 16.46
CA VAL A 282 4.42 4.51 17.39
C VAL A 282 5.32 5.51 16.65
N ILE A 283 6.30 5.05 15.88
CA ILE A 283 7.22 5.95 15.17
C ILE A 283 6.48 6.73 14.09
N GLY A 284 5.64 6.05 13.29
CA GLY A 284 4.81 6.69 12.29
C GLY A 284 3.85 7.70 12.91
N GLY A 285 3.12 7.32 13.97
CA GLY A 285 2.18 8.18 14.68
C GLY A 285 2.84 9.42 15.27
N LEU A 286 3.95 9.28 16.00
CA LEU A 286 4.67 10.40 16.59
C LEU A 286 5.22 11.36 15.53
N ARG A 287 5.87 10.85 14.47
CA ARG A 287 6.38 11.67 13.38
C ARG A 287 5.27 12.38 12.61
N TRP A 288 4.14 11.71 12.41
CA TRP A 288 2.96 12.33 11.82
C TRP A 288 2.41 13.47 12.68
N ALA A 289 2.21 13.21 13.99
CA ALA A 289 1.68 14.19 14.92
C ALA A 289 2.58 15.42 15.07
N LEU A 290 3.91 15.23 15.03
CA LEU A 290 4.93 16.28 15.18
C LEU A 290 5.33 16.95 13.85
N ALA A 291 4.79 16.52 12.72
CA ALA A 291 5.13 17.08 11.41
C ALA A 291 4.73 18.56 11.32
N GLU A 292 5.67 19.41 10.89
CA GLU A 292 5.41 20.84 10.67
C GLU A 292 4.51 21.09 9.47
N ASP A 293 4.76 20.33 8.40
CA ASP A 293 3.98 20.36 7.16
C ASP A 293 3.24 19.03 7.00
N PRO A 294 1.90 19.04 6.88
CA PRO A 294 1.11 17.84 6.61
C PRO A 294 1.60 17.07 5.38
N ILE A 295 2.21 17.76 4.39
CA ILE A 295 2.73 17.11 3.19
C ILE A 295 3.96 16.26 3.50
N GLN A 296 4.85 16.76 4.34
CA GLN A 296 6.04 16.01 4.78
C GLN A 296 5.67 14.85 5.70
N GLY A 297 4.58 14.98 6.44
CA GLY A 297 4.07 13.96 7.35
C GLY A 297 3.40 12.75 6.67
N ARG A 298 2.97 12.88 5.40
CA ARG A 298 2.17 11.83 4.70
C ARG A 298 2.76 10.41 4.73
N PRO A 299 4.06 10.19 4.53
CA PRO A 299 4.62 8.84 4.63
C PRO A 299 4.43 8.23 6.02
N PHE A 300 4.54 9.06 7.06
CA PHE A 300 4.36 8.63 8.45
C PHE A 300 2.92 8.31 8.79
N PHE A 301 1.96 9.00 8.17
CA PHE A 301 0.54 8.68 8.26
C PHE A 301 0.23 7.28 7.75
N VAL A 302 0.74 6.92 6.57
CA VAL A 302 0.55 5.59 5.98
C VAL A 302 1.22 4.52 6.84
N LEU A 303 2.45 4.77 7.29
CA LEU A 303 3.20 3.88 8.18
C LEU A 303 2.44 3.65 9.50
N ALA A 304 1.90 4.72 10.10
CA ALA A 304 1.16 4.65 11.36
C ALA A 304 -0.13 3.83 11.23
N ILE A 305 -0.94 4.07 10.19
CA ILE A 305 -2.18 3.31 9.96
C ILE A 305 -1.87 1.84 9.68
N ALA A 306 -0.92 1.55 8.81
CA ALA A 306 -0.53 0.18 8.51
C ALA A 306 0.00 -0.54 9.75
N GLY A 307 0.83 0.14 10.57
CA GLY A 307 1.32 -0.40 11.85
C GLY A 307 0.21 -0.68 12.84
N THR A 308 -0.73 0.25 12.96
CA THR A 308 -1.91 0.08 13.83
C THR A 308 -2.78 -1.09 13.37
N GLY A 309 -2.95 -1.29 12.06
CA GLY A 309 -3.67 -2.42 11.49
C GLY A 309 -3.00 -3.76 11.79
N LEU A 310 -1.66 -3.85 11.63
CA LEU A 310 -0.91 -5.06 11.99
C LEU A 310 -0.99 -5.39 13.49
N LEU A 311 -0.93 -4.38 14.36
CA LEU A 311 -1.15 -4.56 15.80
C LEU A 311 -2.55 -5.08 16.09
N ALA A 312 -3.59 -4.48 15.50
CA ALA A 312 -4.97 -4.91 15.69
C ALA A 312 -5.18 -6.36 15.22
N ALA A 313 -4.56 -6.74 14.10
CA ALA A 313 -4.56 -8.09 13.56
C ALA A 313 -3.92 -9.10 14.52
N GLY A 314 -2.83 -8.74 15.19
CA GLY A 314 -2.18 -9.58 16.18
C GLY A 314 -2.93 -9.67 17.52
N VAL A 315 -3.75 -8.66 17.84
CA VAL A 315 -4.62 -8.65 19.03
C VAL A 315 -5.84 -9.55 18.84
N ASP A 316 -6.38 -9.59 17.62
CA ASP A 316 -7.55 -10.41 17.29
C ASP A 316 -7.28 -11.32 16.09
N PRO A 317 -6.66 -12.47 16.32
CA PRO A 317 -6.32 -13.41 15.25
C PRO A 317 -7.52 -13.96 14.47
N THR A 318 -8.72 -13.92 15.06
CA THR A 318 -9.94 -14.47 14.44
C THR A 318 -10.53 -13.55 13.36
N ALA A 319 -10.20 -12.27 13.39
CA ALA A 319 -10.69 -11.25 12.45
C ALA A 319 -9.58 -10.60 11.62
N THR A 320 -8.38 -11.20 11.59
CA THR A 320 -7.17 -10.61 10.97
C THR A 320 -7.38 -10.19 9.52
N GLY A 321 -7.97 -11.04 8.67
CA GLY A 321 -8.25 -10.72 7.28
C GLY A 321 -9.13 -9.47 7.14
N ALA A 322 -10.24 -9.41 7.91
CA ALA A 322 -11.13 -8.25 7.92
C ALA A 322 -10.41 -6.99 8.46
N ILE A 323 -9.59 -7.10 9.50
CA ILE A 323 -8.83 -5.98 10.08
C ILE A 323 -7.85 -5.41 9.06
N LEU A 324 -7.07 -6.26 8.38
CA LEU A 324 -6.11 -5.82 7.38
C LEU A 324 -6.78 -5.21 6.15
N THR A 325 -7.90 -5.80 5.70
CA THR A 325 -8.74 -5.23 4.63
C THR A 325 -9.24 -3.85 4.99
N ASN A 326 -9.83 -3.67 6.17
CA ASN A 326 -10.31 -2.37 6.64
C ASN A 326 -9.17 -1.36 6.84
N THR A 327 -7.98 -1.82 7.24
CA THR A 327 -6.78 -0.97 7.32
C THR A 327 -6.38 -0.44 5.94
N GLY A 328 -6.40 -1.29 4.91
CA GLY A 328 -6.15 -0.88 3.53
C GLY A 328 -7.20 0.12 3.01
N ILE A 329 -8.47 -0.10 3.34
CA ILE A 329 -9.56 0.83 3.03
C ILE A 329 -9.34 2.19 3.71
N LEU A 330 -8.92 2.21 4.98
CA LEU A 330 -8.56 3.45 5.69
C LEU A 330 -7.43 4.20 4.98
N ILE A 331 -6.35 3.50 4.61
CA ILE A 331 -5.24 4.12 3.88
C ILE A 331 -5.75 4.76 2.58
N LEU A 332 -6.56 4.03 1.81
CA LEU A 332 -7.10 4.52 0.54
C LEU A 332 -8.05 5.70 0.75
N LEU A 333 -9.15 5.49 1.45
CA LEU A 333 -10.25 6.46 1.50
C LEU A 333 -9.91 7.66 2.38
N VAL A 334 -9.45 7.42 3.59
CA VAL A 334 -9.09 8.51 4.52
C VAL A 334 -7.82 9.22 4.07
N GLY A 335 -6.80 8.46 3.63
CA GLY A 335 -5.59 9.02 3.06
C GLY A 335 -5.85 9.88 1.83
N ALA A 336 -6.78 9.47 0.95
CA ALA A 336 -7.19 10.27 -0.21
C ALA A 336 -7.94 11.54 0.20
N ALA A 337 -8.97 11.43 1.05
CA ALA A 337 -9.73 12.58 1.52
C ALA A 337 -8.81 13.65 2.13
N PHE A 338 -7.87 13.23 2.99
CA PHE A 338 -6.91 14.12 3.62
C PHE A 338 -5.88 14.69 2.62
N SER A 339 -5.39 13.87 1.69
CA SER A 339 -4.39 14.29 0.69
C SER A 339 -4.94 15.28 -0.34
N MET A 340 -6.23 15.19 -0.65
CA MET A 340 -6.90 16.06 -1.63
C MET A 340 -7.49 17.32 -1.00
N ALA A 341 -7.77 17.32 0.29
CA ALA A 341 -8.38 18.44 0.98
C ALA A 341 -7.49 19.69 0.91
N GLU A 342 -8.01 20.74 0.30
CA GLU A 342 -7.52 22.11 0.43
C GLU A 342 -8.62 22.91 1.08
N ILE A 343 -8.27 23.59 2.17
CA ILE A 343 -9.25 24.31 2.98
C ILE A 343 -9.43 25.69 2.38
N HIS A 344 -10.45 25.86 1.55
CA HIS A 344 -10.83 27.14 0.96
C HIS A 344 -12.02 27.80 1.66
N SER A 345 -12.79 27.01 2.41
CA SER A 345 -13.94 27.49 3.17
C SER A 345 -14.11 26.66 4.43
N PRO A 346 -14.82 27.18 5.45
CA PRO A 346 -15.16 26.40 6.65
C PRO A 346 -15.86 25.07 6.35
N ALA A 347 -16.70 25.03 5.32
CA ALA A 347 -17.40 23.82 4.91
C ALA A 347 -16.45 22.71 4.41
N HIS A 348 -15.33 23.08 3.79
CA HIS A 348 -14.35 22.09 3.32
C HIS A 348 -13.55 21.45 4.47
N ARG A 349 -13.54 22.05 5.68
CA ARG A 349 -12.92 21.47 6.88
C ARG A 349 -13.67 20.25 7.41
N LEU A 350 -14.97 20.14 7.08
CA LEU A 350 -15.80 19.03 7.54
C LEU A 350 -15.22 17.68 7.10
N TRP A 351 -14.77 17.56 5.86
CA TRP A 351 -14.30 16.29 5.32
C TRP A 351 -13.01 15.76 5.97
N PRO A 352 -11.93 16.54 6.11
CA PRO A 352 -10.74 16.06 6.82
C PRO A 352 -10.99 15.84 8.32
N ILE A 353 -11.93 16.56 8.96
CA ILE A 353 -12.34 16.28 10.34
C ILE A 353 -13.09 14.94 10.40
N ALA A 354 -14.06 14.72 9.51
CA ALA A 354 -14.77 13.43 9.43
C ALA A 354 -13.80 12.27 9.15
N ALA A 355 -12.82 12.48 8.28
CA ALA A 355 -11.76 11.52 8.01
C ALA A 355 -10.93 11.22 9.28
N ALA A 356 -10.61 12.22 10.10
CA ALA A 356 -9.92 12.03 11.39
C ALA A 356 -10.76 11.20 12.36
N VAL A 357 -12.06 11.49 12.46
CA VAL A 357 -13.01 10.74 13.30
C VAL A 357 -13.09 9.26 12.88
N ILE A 358 -13.13 9.00 11.56
CA ILE A 358 -13.14 7.63 11.00
C ILE A 358 -11.88 6.87 11.42
N VAL A 359 -10.69 7.47 11.27
CA VAL A 359 -9.41 6.80 11.60
C VAL A 359 -9.28 6.49 13.07
N VAL A 360 -9.74 7.41 13.94
CA VAL A 360 -9.65 7.21 15.41
C VAL A 360 -10.53 6.04 15.88
N GLY A 361 -11.42 5.55 15.02
CA GLY A 361 -12.18 4.32 15.30
C GLY A 361 -13.67 4.54 15.49
N ALA A 362 -14.27 5.55 14.84
CA ALA A 362 -15.71 5.80 14.92
C ALA A 362 -16.50 4.52 14.59
N PRO A 363 -17.59 4.24 15.33
CA PRO A 363 -18.48 3.12 15.02
C PRO A 363 -19.04 3.24 13.59
N PHE A 364 -19.44 2.12 13.02
CA PHE A 364 -19.94 2.03 11.64
C PHE A 364 -18.94 2.53 10.57
N THR A 365 -17.63 2.44 10.87
CA THR A 365 -16.55 2.79 9.94
C THR A 365 -15.47 1.71 9.90
N PRO A 366 -14.62 1.67 8.87
CA PRO A 366 -13.46 0.77 8.87
C PRO A 366 -12.55 0.96 10.09
N GLY A 367 -12.44 2.17 10.64
CA GLY A 367 -11.71 2.45 11.88
C GLY A 367 -12.35 1.79 13.11
N GLY A 368 -13.67 1.67 13.14
CA GLY A 368 -14.41 0.99 14.21
C GLY A 368 -14.04 -0.50 14.32
N VAL A 369 -13.62 -1.14 13.23
CA VAL A 369 -13.12 -2.52 13.23
C VAL A 369 -11.82 -2.62 14.05
N LEU A 370 -10.89 -1.68 13.84
CA LEU A 370 -9.63 -1.59 14.59
C LEU A 370 -9.89 -1.29 16.08
N ALA A 371 -10.76 -0.32 16.36
CA ALA A 371 -11.16 0.02 17.71
C ALA A 371 -11.80 -1.17 18.44
N GLY A 372 -12.64 -1.94 17.76
CA GLY A 372 -13.24 -3.16 18.26
C GLY A 372 -12.22 -4.25 18.57
N ALA A 373 -11.22 -4.43 17.70
CA ALA A 373 -10.13 -5.37 17.93
C ALA A 373 -9.30 -4.99 19.16
N PHE A 374 -8.91 -3.73 19.31
CA PHE A 374 -8.18 -3.27 20.48
C PHE A 374 -9.00 -3.36 21.77
N ALA A 375 -10.30 -3.08 21.71
CA ALA A 375 -11.17 -3.26 22.87
C ALA A 375 -11.18 -4.72 23.36
N ARG A 376 -11.23 -5.69 22.46
CA ARG A 376 -11.10 -7.13 22.80
C ARG A 376 -9.71 -7.45 23.38
N GLY A 377 -8.67 -6.78 22.90
CA GLY A 377 -7.31 -6.94 23.40
C GLY A 377 -7.15 -6.60 24.87
N PHE A 378 -7.92 -5.66 25.43
CA PHE A 378 -7.89 -5.34 26.86
C PHE A 378 -8.50 -6.44 27.73
N THR A 379 -9.38 -7.25 27.18
CA THR A 379 -9.98 -8.39 27.90
C THR A 379 -9.20 -9.69 27.72
N GLY A 380 -8.26 -9.72 26.77
CA GLY A 380 -7.41 -10.87 26.46
C GLY A 380 -6.16 -10.94 27.36
N ALA A 381 -5.82 -12.17 27.81
CA ALA A 381 -4.60 -12.38 28.57
C ALA A 381 -3.36 -12.12 27.72
N GLY A 382 -2.54 -11.13 28.10
CA GLY A 382 -1.27 -10.82 27.45
C GLY A 382 -1.34 -9.88 26.24
N THR A 383 -2.53 -9.46 25.77
CA THR A 383 -2.68 -8.58 24.59
C THR A 383 -2.96 -7.10 24.95
N ALA A 384 -3.20 -6.80 26.22
CA ALA A 384 -3.56 -5.46 26.67
C ALA A 384 -2.50 -4.39 26.32
N TRP A 385 -1.21 -4.74 26.37
CA TRP A 385 -0.12 -3.81 26.02
C TRP A 385 -0.09 -3.51 24.51
N LEU A 386 -0.43 -4.47 23.66
CA LEU A 386 -0.58 -4.24 22.21
C LEU A 386 -1.76 -3.31 21.93
N ALA A 387 -2.90 -3.52 22.62
CA ALA A 387 -4.06 -2.66 22.53
C ALA A 387 -3.74 -1.23 22.98
N LEU A 388 -2.95 -1.06 24.04
CA LEU A 388 -2.48 0.24 24.49
C LEU A 388 -1.61 0.94 23.44
N LEU A 389 -0.63 0.24 22.86
CA LEU A 389 0.21 0.78 21.80
C LEU A 389 -0.60 1.16 20.56
N GLY A 390 -1.59 0.34 20.19
CA GLY A 390 -2.52 0.65 19.11
C GLY A 390 -3.34 1.91 19.39
N GLY A 391 -3.81 2.07 20.63
CA GLY A 391 -4.52 3.27 21.10
C GLY A 391 -3.66 4.53 21.01
N VAL A 392 -2.41 4.45 21.43
CA VAL A 392 -1.43 5.54 21.27
C VAL A 392 -1.22 5.86 19.79
N GLY A 393 -1.11 4.86 18.94
CA GLY A 393 -0.99 5.02 17.48
C GLY A 393 -2.20 5.77 16.90
N LEU A 394 -3.43 5.31 17.19
CA LEU A 394 -4.67 5.97 16.73
C LEU A 394 -4.80 7.41 17.24
N ALA A 395 -4.49 7.64 18.52
CA ALA A 395 -4.51 8.98 19.12
C ALA A 395 -3.50 9.92 18.44
N ALA A 396 -2.29 9.44 18.16
CA ALA A 396 -1.26 10.21 17.47
C ALA A 396 -1.66 10.53 16.03
N ILE A 397 -2.25 9.54 15.29
CA ILE A 397 -2.78 9.76 13.94
C ILE A 397 -3.87 10.81 13.97
N GLY A 398 -4.85 10.70 14.89
CA GLY A 398 -5.93 11.65 15.07
C GLY A 398 -5.42 13.06 15.39
N THR A 399 -4.43 13.18 16.29
CA THR A 399 -3.78 14.45 16.64
C THR A 399 -3.22 15.18 15.41
N GLY A 400 -2.45 14.46 14.57
CA GLY A 400 -1.86 15.03 13.36
C GLY A 400 -2.92 15.39 12.31
N MET A 401 -3.98 14.57 12.15
CA MET A 401 -5.08 14.86 11.23
C MET A 401 -5.88 16.10 11.64
N ILE A 402 -6.21 16.23 12.93
CA ILE A 402 -6.90 17.42 13.47
C ILE A 402 -6.00 18.66 13.26
N ALA A 403 -4.70 18.54 13.52
CA ALA A 403 -3.75 19.62 13.25
C ALA A 403 -3.78 20.07 11.79
N GLY A 404 -3.73 19.13 10.85
CA GLY A 404 -3.80 19.41 9.41
C GLY A 404 -5.15 19.99 8.97
N ALA A 405 -6.28 19.52 9.54
CA ALA A 405 -7.62 19.99 9.21
C ALA A 405 -7.88 21.44 9.67
N VAL A 406 -7.23 21.87 10.74
CA VAL A 406 -7.39 23.23 11.29
C VAL A 406 -6.43 24.24 10.66
N SER A 407 -5.32 23.78 10.09
CA SER A 407 -4.32 24.65 9.48
C SER A 407 -4.86 25.34 8.22
N PRO A 408 -4.63 26.65 8.03
CA PRO A 408 -4.99 27.35 6.80
C PRO A 408 -4.08 26.86 5.65
N GLN A 409 -4.66 26.31 4.61
CA GLN A 409 -3.85 25.64 3.59
C GLN A 409 -3.81 26.27 2.22
N SER A 410 -4.55 27.24 1.84
CA SER A 410 -4.39 27.83 0.49
C SER A 410 -5.31 29.04 0.26
N ASN A 411 -4.76 30.01 -0.43
CA ASN A 411 -5.46 31.20 -0.90
C ASN A 411 -5.97 31.04 -2.34
N TRP A 412 -6.23 29.82 -2.78
CA TRP A 412 -6.65 29.60 -4.17
C TRP A 412 -8.14 29.92 -4.34
N PRO A 413 -8.50 30.95 -5.14
CA PRO A 413 -9.89 31.28 -5.35
C PRO A 413 -10.54 30.25 -6.27
N ILE A 414 -11.40 29.40 -5.73
CA ILE A 414 -12.34 28.61 -6.55
C ILE A 414 -13.46 29.57 -6.96
N GLY A 415 -13.35 30.16 -8.18
CA GLY A 415 -14.26 31.20 -8.62
C GLY A 415 -15.69 30.70 -8.86
N GLU A 416 -15.86 29.59 -9.55
CA GLU A 416 -17.19 29.11 -10.00
C GLU A 416 -17.88 28.23 -8.95
N SER A 417 -19.20 28.46 -8.74
CA SER A 417 -20.00 27.70 -7.79
C SER A 417 -20.07 26.21 -8.13
N MET A 418 -20.17 25.86 -9.42
CA MET A 418 -20.18 24.48 -9.89
C MET A 418 -18.86 23.76 -9.55
N VAL A 419 -17.73 24.40 -9.78
CA VAL A 419 -16.41 23.83 -9.46
C VAL A 419 -16.27 23.57 -7.95
N ARG A 420 -16.81 24.47 -7.11
CA ARG A 420 -16.83 24.27 -5.63
C ARG A 420 -17.65 23.05 -5.23
N VAL A 421 -18.83 22.84 -5.84
CA VAL A 421 -19.68 21.68 -5.56
C VAL A 421 -18.98 20.39 -5.99
N VAL A 422 -18.47 20.33 -7.22
CA VAL A 422 -17.76 19.15 -7.75
C VAL A 422 -16.52 18.83 -6.92
N TYR A 423 -15.77 19.85 -6.52
CA TYR A 423 -14.61 19.67 -5.64
C TYR A 423 -15.01 19.14 -4.26
N GLY A 424 -16.06 19.70 -3.67
CA GLY A 424 -16.61 19.23 -2.39
C GLY A 424 -17.08 17.77 -2.46
N LEU A 425 -17.77 17.39 -3.54
CA LEU A 425 -18.16 16.00 -3.80
C LEU A 425 -16.93 15.10 -3.94
N GLY A 426 -15.92 15.55 -4.70
CA GLY A 426 -14.68 14.78 -4.87
C GLY A 426 -13.95 14.49 -3.57
N ILE A 427 -13.91 15.42 -2.61
CA ILE A 427 -13.29 15.18 -1.30
C ILE A 427 -14.23 14.38 -0.38
N GLY A 428 -15.54 14.62 -0.47
CA GLY A 428 -16.54 13.96 0.38
C GLY A 428 -16.76 12.49 0.03
N LEU A 429 -16.65 12.13 -1.25
CA LEU A 429 -16.90 10.78 -1.73
C LEU A 429 -16.11 9.69 -1.00
N PRO A 430 -14.79 9.80 -0.75
CA PRO A 430 -14.07 8.81 0.03
C PRO A 430 -14.57 8.66 1.47
N VAL A 431 -14.98 9.77 2.09
CA VAL A 431 -15.53 9.75 3.46
C VAL A 431 -16.87 9.02 3.49
N LEU A 432 -17.75 9.33 2.52
CA LEU A 432 -19.04 8.67 2.40
C LEU A 432 -18.90 7.18 2.06
N ALA A 433 -17.95 6.83 1.19
CA ALA A 433 -17.64 5.44 0.88
C ALA A 433 -17.14 4.68 2.11
N ALA A 434 -16.28 5.30 2.92
CA ALA A 434 -15.79 4.69 4.16
C ALA A 434 -16.94 4.43 5.15
N LEU A 435 -17.90 5.35 5.28
CA LEU A 435 -19.10 5.14 6.07
C LEU A 435 -19.96 3.99 5.51
N GLY A 436 -20.20 3.97 4.20
CA GLY A 436 -20.99 2.91 3.55
C GLY A 436 -20.38 1.52 3.72
N MET A 437 -19.06 1.39 3.60
CA MET A 437 -18.36 0.12 3.80
C MET A 437 -18.34 -0.31 5.28
N GLY A 438 -18.21 0.63 6.20
CA GLY A 438 -18.24 0.33 7.63
C GLY A 438 -19.59 -0.16 8.11
N LEU A 439 -20.70 0.33 7.53
CA LEU A 439 -22.07 -0.16 7.81
C LEU A 439 -22.25 -1.64 7.44
N GLN A 440 -21.49 -2.15 6.47
CA GLN A 440 -21.54 -3.54 6.04
C GLN A 440 -20.67 -4.47 6.91
N THR A 441 -19.91 -3.92 7.86
CA THR A 441 -18.95 -4.67 8.67
C THR A 441 -19.46 -4.81 10.11
N PRO A 442 -19.97 -5.99 10.53
CA PRO A 442 -20.56 -6.16 11.88
C PRO A 442 -19.59 -5.84 13.02
N GLN A 443 -18.28 -6.12 12.82
CA GLN A 443 -17.24 -5.85 13.82
C GLN A 443 -17.06 -4.37 14.16
N ALA A 444 -17.54 -3.47 13.30
CA ALA A 444 -17.43 -2.01 13.48
C ALA A 444 -18.35 -1.44 14.57
N THR A 445 -19.20 -2.25 15.22
CA THR A 445 -20.30 -1.77 16.09
C THR A 445 -20.21 -2.25 17.54
N SER A 446 -19.09 -2.81 17.97
CA SER A 446 -18.97 -3.33 19.33
C SER A 446 -18.98 -2.19 20.38
N LEU A 447 -19.67 -2.40 21.52
CA LEU A 447 -19.70 -1.43 22.62
C LEU A 447 -18.29 -1.12 23.14
N GLY A 448 -17.44 -2.14 23.26
CA GLY A 448 -16.03 -1.96 23.62
C GLY A 448 -15.29 -1.07 22.63
N GLY A 449 -15.55 -1.24 21.33
CA GLY A 449 -14.99 -0.38 20.28
C GLY A 449 -15.41 1.08 20.41
N VAL A 450 -16.67 1.34 20.79
CA VAL A 450 -17.16 2.71 21.06
C VAL A 450 -16.42 3.33 22.24
N VAL A 451 -16.24 2.60 23.34
CA VAL A 451 -15.49 3.08 24.52
C VAL A 451 -14.05 3.37 24.15
N PHE A 452 -13.42 2.46 23.39
CA PHE A 452 -12.05 2.65 22.91
C PHE A 452 -11.92 3.87 22.00
N PHE A 453 -12.86 4.06 21.05
CA PHE A 453 -12.94 5.23 20.19
C PHE A 453 -13.01 6.54 21.00
N ILE A 454 -13.88 6.60 22.00
CA ILE A 454 -14.00 7.78 22.87
C ILE A 454 -12.66 8.07 23.57
N GLY A 455 -12.03 7.04 24.15
CA GLY A 455 -10.73 7.18 24.81
C GLY A 455 -9.63 7.67 23.87
N ALA A 456 -9.50 7.06 22.67
CA ALA A 456 -8.53 7.47 21.65
C ALA A 456 -8.82 8.88 21.10
N GLY A 457 -10.10 9.24 20.94
CA GLY A 457 -10.54 10.57 20.52
C GLY A 457 -10.19 11.66 21.54
N VAL A 458 -10.48 11.41 22.83
CA VAL A 458 -10.09 12.31 23.92
C VAL A 458 -8.56 12.46 23.98
N ALA A 459 -7.81 11.36 23.84
CA ALA A 459 -6.35 11.40 23.80
C ALA A 459 -5.82 12.19 22.60
N ALA A 460 -6.45 12.07 21.42
CA ALA A 460 -6.09 12.85 20.23
C ALA A 460 -6.34 14.36 20.42
N LEU A 461 -7.49 14.73 20.98
CA LEU A 461 -7.83 16.13 21.29
C LEU A 461 -6.89 16.70 22.35
N PHE A 462 -6.62 15.94 23.40
CA PHE A 462 -5.67 16.33 24.45
C PHE A 462 -4.24 16.48 23.87
N GLY A 463 -3.80 15.54 23.04
CA GLY A 463 -2.52 15.62 22.34
C GLY A 463 -2.42 16.89 21.50
N ARG A 464 -3.48 17.25 20.76
CA ARG A 464 -3.55 18.50 19.99
C ARG A 464 -3.49 19.73 20.89
N TYR A 465 -4.26 19.75 21.98
CA TYR A 465 -4.25 20.84 22.94
C TYR A 465 -2.88 21.01 23.58
N ALA A 466 -2.29 19.92 24.06
CA ALA A 466 -0.95 19.91 24.65
C ALA A 466 0.09 20.45 23.68
N MET A 467 0.10 19.97 22.43
CA MET A 467 1.02 20.45 21.41
C MET A 467 0.86 21.94 21.10
N HIS A 468 -0.36 22.47 21.19
CA HIS A 468 -0.60 23.91 21.01
C HIS A 468 -0.04 24.74 22.17
N ARG A 469 -0.13 24.23 23.40
CA ARG A 469 0.26 24.92 24.64
C ARG A 469 1.73 24.72 25.01
N LEU A 470 2.37 23.66 24.53
CA LEU A 470 3.77 23.39 24.84
C LEU A 470 4.68 24.55 24.37
N PRO A 471 5.58 25.04 25.25
CA PRO A 471 6.62 25.99 24.87
C PRO A 471 7.45 25.46 23.69
N TYR A 472 7.99 26.38 22.88
CA TYR A 472 8.75 26.03 21.66
C TYR A 472 9.87 25.02 21.92
N GLY A 473 10.59 25.16 23.04
CA GLY A 473 11.68 24.23 23.41
C GLY A 473 11.24 22.78 23.58
N TYR A 474 10.04 22.50 24.09
CA TYR A 474 9.51 21.14 24.21
C TYR A 474 9.11 20.55 22.84
N LYS A 475 8.62 21.40 21.93
CA LYS A 475 8.35 20.99 20.55
C LYS A 475 9.64 20.62 19.81
N GLU A 476 10.71 21.40 20.02
CA GLU A 476 12.04 21.09 19.48
C GLU A 476 12.62 19.80 20.08
N LEU A 477 12.46 19.59 21.39
CA LEU A 477 12.88 18.36 22.03
C LEU A 477 12.15 17.14 21.41
N GLY A 478 10.84 17.23 21.27
CA GLY A 478 10.02 16.18 20.62
C GLY A 478 10.46 15.92 19.17
N ARG A 479 10.75 16.97 18.40
CA ARG A 479 11.30 16.86 17.04
C ARG A 479 12.71 16.28 17.04
N GLY A 480 13.54 16.69 17.99
CA GLY A 480 14.90 16.16 18.18
C GLY A 480 14.89 14.66 18.50
N VAL A 481 13.94 14.21 19.33
CA VAL A 481 13.73 12.78 19.57
C VAL A 481 13.24 12.08 18.29
N ALA A 482 12.25 12.66 17.61
CA ALA A 482 11.74 12.10 16.35
C ALA A 482 12.81 12.06 15.24
N SER A 483 13.72 13.04 15.19
CA SER A 483 14.83 13.03 14.23
C SER A 483 15.94 12.03 14.58
N ARG A 484 16.14 11.75 15.89
CA ARG A 484 17.07 10.68 16.31
C ARG A 484 16.58 9.28 15.96
N LEU A 485 15.28 9.12 15.77
CA LEU A 485 14.66 7.90 15.23
C LEU A 485 14.78 7.84 13.69
N ASP A 486 15.56 8.74 13.07
CA ASP A 486 15.84 8.69 11.65
C ASP A 486 16.71 7.47 11.33
N PRO A 487 16.30 6.59 10.43
CA PRO A 487 17.07 5.41 10.06
C PRO A 487 18.30 5.72 9.20
N ASP A 488 18.50 6.96 8.75
CA ASP A 488 19.62 7.36 7.87
C ASP A 488 21.00 6.97 8.39
N PRO A 489 21.34 7.07 9.71
CA PRO A 489 22.61 6.60 10.22
C PRO A 489 22.79 5.09 10.09
N LEU A 490 21.70 4.33 10.32
CA LEU A 490 21.69 2.88 10.18
C LEU A 490 21.90 2.46 8.73
N TYR A 491 21.19 3.14 7.79
CA TYR A 491 21.36 2.90 6.35
C TYR A 491 22.76 3.23 5.87
N ARG A 492 23.34 4.34 6.32
CA ARG A 492 24.75 4.67 5.99
C ARG A 492 25.72 3.64 6.53
N ALA A 493 25.46 3.07 7.70
CA ALA A 493 26.25 1.98 8.25
C ALA A 493 26.08 0.69 7.43
N ALA A 494 24.84 0.30 7.14
CA ALA A 494 24.54 -0.87 6.31
C ALA A 494 25.13 -0.73 4.90
N TRP A 495 25.03 0.46 4.29
CA TRP A 495 25.63 0.76 2.99
C TRP A 495 27.16 0.62 3.02
N ARG A 496 27.82 1.08 4.08
CA ARG A 496 29.28 0.90 4.23
C ARG A 496 29.65 -0.57 4.31
N VAL A 497 28.91 -1.37 5.06
CA VAL A 497 29.09 -2.83 5.13
C VAL A 497 28.88 -3.46 3.76
N TYR A 498 27.78 -3.14 3.08
CA TYR A 498 27.49 -3.63 1.73
C TYR A 498 28.59 -3.30 0.72
N VAL A 499 29.05 -2.04 0.68
CA VAL A 499 30.17 -1.62 -0.20
C VAL A 499 31.49 -2.32 0.16
N SER A 500 31.69 -2.63 1.44
CA SER A 500 32.86 -3.39 1.88
C SER A 500 32.82 -4.84 1.42
N ILE A 501 31.62 -5.47 1.52
CA ILE A 501 31.40 -6.82 0.99
C ILE A 501 31.57 -6.83 -0.54
N LEU A 502 30.97 -5.87 -1.25
CA LEU A 502 31.14 -5.76 -2.70
C LEU A 502 32.60 -5.59 -3.12
N ARG A 503 33.36 -4.74 -2.41
CA ARG A 503 34.79 -4.58 -2.67
C ARG A 503 35.55 -5.89 -2.45
N PHE A 504 35.22 -6.59 -1.35
CA PHE A 504 35.81 -7.90 -1.07
C PHE A 504 35.47 -8.91 -2.18
N VAL A 505 34.20 -9.03 -2.55
CA VAL A 505 33.75 -9.91 -3.64
C VAL A 505 34.44 -9.55 -4.96
N ARG A 506 34.52 -8.26 -5.27
CA ARG A 506 35.24 -7.79 -6.47
C ARG A 506 36.71 -8.14 -6.43
N THR A 507 37.39 -7.95 -5.32
CA THR A 507 38.82 -8.31 -5.15
C THR A 507 39.05 -9.82 -5.31
N VAL A 508 38.07 -10.64 -4.89
CA VAL A 508 38.12 -12.11 -5.10
C VAL A 508 37.74 -12.50 -6.53
N ALA A 509 36.79 -11.76 -7.14
CA ALA A 509 36.34 -12.04 -8.50
C ALA A 509 37.30 -11.51 -9.59
N GLU A 510 37.97 -10.37 -9.37
CA GLU A 510 38.90 -9.79 -10.35
C GLU A 510 40.01 -10.79 -10.82
N PRO A 511 40.62 -11.63 -9.98
CA PRO A 511 41.53 -12.66 -10.45
C PRO A 511 40.86 -13.80 -11.24
N LEU A 512 39.53 -13.96 -11.08
CA LEU A 512 38.75 -14.99 -11.77
C LEU A 512 38.15 -14.48 -13.10
N GLU A 513 38.09 -13.15 -13.28
CA GLU A 513 37.64 -12.50 -14.51
C GLU A 513 38.86 -12.18 -15.40
N GLY A 514 38.90 -12.72 -16.62
CA GLY A 514 39.97 -12.48 -17.59
C GLY A 514 40.86 -13.68 -17.83
N GLU A 515 42.07 -13.45 -18.37
CA GLU A 515 43.04 -14.51 -18.70
C GLU A 515 43.45 -15.33 -17.47
N GLY A 516 43.45 -14.74 -16.28
CA GLY A 516 43.66 -15.44 -15.00
C GLY A 516 42.55 -16.43 -14.65
N GLY A 517 41.31 -16.16 -15.04
CA GLY A 517 40.18 -17.05 -14.78
C GLY A 517 40.28 -18.39 -15.48
N MET A 518 40.81 -18.41 -16.71
CA MET A 518 41.09 -19.65 -17.43
C MET A 518 42.17 -20.49 -16.70
N LEU A 519 43.21 -19.86 -16.19
CA LEU A 519 44.27 -20.53 -15.40
C LEU A 519 43.73 -21.11 -14.09
N TRP A 520 42.87 -20.36 -13.38
CA TRP A 520 42.23 -20.85 -12.15
C TRP A 520 41.26 -21.98 -12.42
N MET A 521 40.46 -21.90 -13.50
CA MET A 521 39.56 -22.97 -13.92
C MET A 521 40.35 -24.25 -14.25
N LEU A 522 41.48 -24.10 -14.92
CA LEU A 522 42.41 -25.21 -15.23
C LEU A 522 43.02 -25.84 -13.95
N VAL A 523 43.41 -25.00 -12.96
CA VAL A 523 43.89 -25.46 -11.66
C VAL A 523 42.81 -26.22 -10.90
N VAL A 524 41.57 -25.72 -10.85
CA VAL A 524 40.44 -26.41 -10.22
C VAL A 524 40.15 -27.73 -10.89
N VAL A 525 40.13 -27.77 -12.22
CA VAL A 525 39.93 -29.02 -12.99
C VAL A 525 41.06 -30.03 -12.71
N ILE A 526 42.30 -29.59 -12.67
CA ILE A 526 43.45 -30.46 -12.33
C ILE A 526 43.30 -30.99 -10.90
N LEU A 527 42.96 -30.14 -9.92
CA LEU A 527 42.74 -30.56 -8.53
C LEU A 527 41.59 -31.56 -8.39
N VAL A 528 40.51 -31.36 -9.11
CA VAL A 528 39.38 -32.31 -9.15
C VAL A 528 39.79 -33.64 -9.76
N LEU A 529 40.56 -33.62 -10.89
CA LEU A 529 41.05 -34.83 -11.54
C LEU A 529 42.05 -35.57 -10.65
N LEU A 530 42.94 -34.86 -9.96
CA LEU A 530 43.87 -35.46 -9.00
C LEU A 530 43.13 -36.03 -7.77
N GLY A 531 42.10 -35.34 -7.29
CA GLY A 531 41.24 -35.83 -6.20
C GLY A 531 40.47 -37.10 -6.55
N ILE A 532 39.97 -37.17 -7.76
CA ILE A 532 39.28 -38.38 -8.28
C ILE A 532 40.27 -39.54 -8.50
N GLY A 533 41.47 -39.22 -8.99
CA GLY A 533 42.54 -40.21 -9.20
C GLY A 533 43.11 -40.80 -7.91
N SER A 534 43.01 -40.10 -6.80
CA SER A 534 43.52 -40.58 -5.48
C SER A 534 42.53 -41.49 -4.74
N THR A 535 41.29 -41.63 -5.21
CA THR A 535 40.21 -42.49 -4.63
C THR A 535 40.04 -43.82 -5.35
N ALA A 536 40.84 -44.12 -6.34
CA ALA A 536 40.89 -45.46 -6.92
C ALA A 536 41.72 -46.42 -6.06
N PRO A 537 41.15 -47.56 -5.57
CA PRO A 537 41.82 -48.53 -4.72
C PRO A 537 42.96 -49.26 -5.46
#